data_1e95ae54be62af935606e638a50303d1
#
_entry.id   1e95ae54be62af935606e638a50303d1
#
_cell.length_a   1.000
_cell.length_b   1.000
_cell.length_c   1.000
_cell.angle_alpha   90.00
_cell.angle_beta   90.00
_cell.angle_gamma   90.00
#
_symmetry.space_group_name_H-M   'P 1'
#
loop_
_entity.id
_entity.type
_entity.pdbx_description
1 polymer ?
#
loop_
_entity_poly.entity_id
_entity_poly.type
_entity_poly.pdbx_seq_one_letter_code
_entity_poly.pdbx_strand_id
1 'polypeptide(L)'
;MSSSGTARAAVLALGIALGAVSPANAVEAKLEGAWIQDGSCDETFARAGKNIAFKKPVNVFAPALIITGNRLRTPTASCTIKAVKPAGERRVLSLQCATAVATEPLRALIGTSSDGSLVRYLNEQDSTGSTYKRCTL
;
A
#
# COMPACT_ATOMS: atom_id res chain seq x y z
N MET A 1 7.94 -70.09 25.71
CA MET A 1 8.06 -68.76 26.29
C MET A 1 7.93 -67.76 25.17
N SER A 2 6.78 -67.15 25.06
CA SER A 2 6.52 -66.14 23.99
C SER A 2 6.88 -64.77 24.50
N SER A 3 7.74 -64.07 23.79
CA SER A 3 8.12 -62.73 24.06
C SER A 3 7.36 -61.82 23.07
N SER A 4 6.34 -61.10 23.56
CA SER A 4 5.57 -60.18 22.78
C SER A 4 6.32 -58.85 22.70
N GLY A 5 6.87 -58.56 21.54
CA GLY A 5 7.42 -57.23 21.23
C GLY A 5 6.33 -56.31 20.67
N THR A 6 5.87 -55.39 21.47
CA THR A 6 4.98 -54.32 21.01
C THR A 6 5.77 -53.25 20.29
N ALA A 7 5.61 -53.18 18.99
CA ALA A 7 6.13 -52.11 18.16
C ALA A 7 5.23 -50.86 18.35
N ARG A 8 5.77 -49.81 18.96
CA ARG A 8 5.15 -48.49 19.02
C ARG A 8 5.43 -47.75 17.71
N ALA A 9 4.40 -47.62 16.89
CA ALA A 9 4.45 -46.76 15.73
C ALA A 9 4.43 -45.29 16.19
N ALA A 10 5.52 -44.58 15.99
CA ALA A 10 5.59 -43.14 16.16
C ALA A 10 4.99 -42.49 14.91
N VAL A 11 3.82 -41.88 15.06
CA VAL A 11 3.22 -41.06 14.03
C VAL A 11 3.90 -39.71 14.08
N LEU A 12 4.79 -39.45 13.14
CA LEU A 12 5.35 -38.13 12.87
C LEU A 12 4.27 -37.29 12.15
N ALA A 13 3.60 -36.42 12.89
CA ALA A 13 2.76 -35.40 12.28
C ALA A 13 3.66 -34.34 11.62
N LEU A 14 3.77 -34.39 10.28
CA LEU A 14 4.34 -33.31 9.50
C LEU A 14 3.35 -32.14 9.55
N GLY A 15 3.61 -31.17 10.40
CA GLY A 15 2.91 -29.90 10.37
C GLY A 15 3.32 -29.11 9.12
N ILE A 16 2.43 -29.04 8.14
CA ILE A 16 2.60 -28.18 6.98
C ILE A 16 2.30 -26.77 7.48
N ALA A 17 3.33 -25.97 7.72
CA ALA A 17 3.18 -24.55 7.95
C ALA A 17 2.78 -23.91 6.62
N LEU A 18 1.48 -23.56 6.48
CA LEU A 18 0.98 -22.72 5.40
C LEU A 18 1.50 -21.30 5.64
N GLY A 19 2.67 -21.00 5.07
CA GLY A 19 3.19 -19.64 5.04
C GLY A 19 2.27 -18.77 4.18
N ALA A 20 1.68 -17.73 4.77
CA ALA A 20 0.93 -16.73 4.01
C ALA A 20 1.91 -15.96 3.11
N VAL A 21 1.81 -16.15 1.81
CA VAL A 21 2.58 -15.39 0.81
C VAL A 21 1.84 -14.09 0.55
N SER A 22 2.38 -12.97 1.04
CA SER A 22 1.87 -11.64 0.69
C SER A 22 2.19 -11.33 -0.77
N PRO A 23 1.25 -10.72 -1.54
CA PRO A 23 1.54 -10.29 -2.91
C PRO A 23 2.73 -9.33 -2.93
N ALA A 24 3.74 -9.59 -3.76
CA ALA A 24 4.98 -8.81 -3.83
C ALA A 24 4.79 -7.36 -4.32
N ASN A 25 3.63 -7.07 -4.90
CA ASN A 25 3.26 -5.77 -5.47
C ASN A 25 2.19 -5.02 -4.65
N ALA A 26 1.83 -5.51 -3.48
CA ALA A 26 0.91 -4.82 -2.58
C ALA A 26 1.69 -3.99 -1.55
N VAL A 27 1.20 -2.79 -1.25
CA VAL A 27 1.72 -2.00 -0.13
C VAL A 27 1.28 -2.58 1.20
N GLU A 28 2.00 -2.23 2.26
CA GLU A 28 1.62 -2.60 3.63
C GLU A 28 0.25 -1.98 3.99
N ALA A 29 -0.55 -2.71 4.76
CA ALA A 29 -1.90 -2.27 5.15
C ALA A 29 -1.92 -0.89 5.83
N LYS A 30 -0.87 -0.53 6.55
CA LYS A 30 -0.73 0.79 7.20
C LYS A 30 -0.61 1.96 6.20
N LEU A 31 -0.27 1.68 4.95
CA LEU A 31 -0.17 2.68 3.88
C LEU A 31 -1.46 2.78 3.06
N GLU A 32 -2.37 1.84 3.20
CA GLU A 32 -3.66 1.88 2.51
C GLU A 32 -4.56 2.96 3.10
N GLY A 33 -5.35 3.59 2.25
CA GLY A 33 -6.33 4.59 2.63
C GLY A 33 -6.31 5.82 1.75
N ALA A 34 -7.03 6.83 2.19
CA ALA A 34 -7.08 8.15 1.57
C ALA A 34 -6.18 9.11 2.35
N TRP A 35 -5.38 9.85 1.62
CA TRP A 35 -4.34 10.71 2.17
C TRP A 35 -4.41 12.10 1.54
N ILE A 36 -4.24 13.13 2.36
CA ILE A 36 -4.28 14.52 1.92
C ILE A 36 -3.12 15.31 2.54
N GLN A 37 -2.46 16.10 1.72
CA GLN A 37 -1.40 17.00 2.18
C GLN A 37 -1.97 18.29 2.77
N ASP A 38 -2.97 18.83 2.11
CA ASP A 38 -3.63 20.07 2.49
C ASP A 38 -5.10 20.06 2.05
N GLY A 39 -5.94 20.79 2.75
CA GLY A 39 -7.36 20.89 2.47
C GLY A 39 -8.23 20.01 3.36
N SER A 40 -9.50 19.91 3.01
CA SER A 40 -10.52 19.17 3.76
C SER A 40 -10.71 17.76 3.20
N CYS A 41 -10.76 16.78 4.09
CA CYS A 41 -11.08 15.40 3.71
C CYS A 41 -12.47 15.29 3.08
N ASP A 42 -13.46 15.98 3.67
CA ASP A 42 -14.86 15.91 3.22
C ASP A 42 -15.09 16.58 1.87
N GLU A 43 -14.25 17.57 1.52
CA GLU A 43 -14.32 18.23 0.21
C GLU A 43 -13.59 17.44 -0.89
N THR A 44 -12.64 16.60 -0.51
CA THR A 44 -11.77 15.88 -1.43
C THR A 44 -12.25 14.47 -1.71
N PHE A 45 -12.77 13.78 -0.69
CA PHE A 45 -13.13 12.37 -0.75
C PHE A 45 -14.60 12.14 -0.45
N ALA A 46 -15.11 11.02 -0.97
CA ALA A 46 -16.45 10.52 -0.68
C ALA A 46 -16.41 9.00 -0.53
N ARG A 47 -17.34 8.46 0.24
CA ARG A 47 -17.54 7.01 0.29
C ARG A 47 -18.21 6.53 -1.00
N ALA A 48 -17.67 5.42 -1.53
CA ALA A 48 -18.23 4.68 -2.65
C ALA A 48 -18.42 3.22 -2.22
N GLY A 49 -19.52 2.94 -1.53
CA GLY A 49 -19.76 1.66 -0.87
C GLY A 49 -18.77 1.44 0.29
N LYS A 50 -17.96 0.38 0.20
CA LYS A 50 -16.89 0.07 1.17
C LYS A 50 -15.59 0.82 0.88
N ASN A 51 -15.50 1.46 -0.27
CA ASN A 51 -14.30 2.12 -0.74
C ASN A 51 -14.39 3.63 -0.56
N ILE A 52 -13.24 4.29 -0.70
CA ILE A 52 -13.14 5.74 -0.76
C ILE A 52 -12.79 6.14 -2.19
N ALA A 53 -13.42 7.18 -2.70
CA ALA A 53 -13.16 7.74 -4.01
C ALA A 53 -12.96 9.25 -3.91
N PHE A 54 -12.44 9.87 -4.96
CA PHE A 54 -12.43 11.32 -5.06
C PHE A 54 -13.84 11.84 -5.27
N LYS A 55 -14.20 12.87 -4.51
CA LYS A 55 -15.51 13.52 -4.60
C LYS A 55 -15.67 14.19 -5.97
N LYS A 56 -16.83 14.06 -6.56
CA LYS A 56 -17.15 14.66 -7.86
C LYS A 56 -17.90 16.00 -7.69
N PRO A 57 -17.58 17.01 -8.50
CA PRO A 57 -16.54 17.06 -9.51
C PRO A 57 -15.15 17.02 -8.88
N VAL A 58 -14.23 16.26 -9.49
CA VAL A 58 -12.89 16.05 -8.94
C VAL A 58 -12.09 17.35 -9.01
N ASN A 59 -11.56 17.77 -7.89
CA ASN A 59 -10.57 18.85 -7.86
C ASN A 59 -9.21 18.29 -8.30
N VAL A 60 -8.85 18.57 -9.55
CA VAL A 60 -7.60 18.09 -10.16
C VAL A 60 -6.33 18.64 -9.50
N PHE A 61 -6.46 19.71 -8.73
CA PHE A 61 -5.34 20.34 -8.03
C PHE A 61 -5.22 19.89 -6.56
N ALA A 62 -6.12 19.06 -6.07
CA ALA A 62 -6.05 18.57 -4.70
C ALA A 62 -4.78 17.75 -4.47
N PRO A 63 -3.95 18.10 -3.48
CA PRO A 63 -2.73 17.33 -3.15
C PRO A 63 -3.11 16.10 -2.32
N ALA A 64 -3.72 15.13 -2.98
CA ALA A 64 -4.34 13.97 -2.35
C ALA A 64 -4.08 12.69 -3.14
N LEU A 65 -4.12 11.56 -2.46
CA LEU A 65 -3.99 10.24 -3.08
C LEU A 65 -4.77 9.18 -2.32
N ILE A 66 -5.08 8.10 -3.02
CA ILE A 66 -5.73 6.92 -2.46
C ILE A 66 -4.87 5.71 -2.78
N ILE A 67 -4.51 4.94 -1.76
CA ILE A 67 -3.79 3.67 -1.92
C ILE A 67 -4.72 2.54 -1.50
N THR A 68 -4.92 1.57 -2.37
CA THR A 68 -5.75 0.39 -2.11
C THR A 68 -5.13 -0.82 -2.81
N GLY A 69 -4.60 -1.77 -2.03
CA GLY A 69 -3.95 -2.96 -2.58
C GLY A 69 -2.78 -2.60 -3.50
N ASN A 70 -2.90 -2.96 -4.78
CA ASN A 70 -1.90 -2.67 -5.81
C ASN A 70 -2.21 -1.42 -6.65
N ARG A 71 -3.08 -0.55 -6.15
CA ARG A 71 -3.50 0.66 -6.87
C ARG A 71 -3.18 1.91 -6.07
N LEU A 72 -2.68 2.91 -6.76
CA LEU A 72 -2.49 4.26 -6.26
C LEU A 72 -3.19 5.22 -7.20
N ARG A 73 -4.09 6.03 -6.67
CA ARG A 73 -4.84 7.02 -7.45
C ARG A 73 -4.58 8.42 -6.94
N THR A 74 -4.44 9.34 -7.87
CA THR A 74 -4.45 10.78 -7.62
C THR A 74 -5.63 11.39 -8.36
N PRO A 75 -5.95 12.68 -8.18
CA PRO A 75 -7.02 13.31 -8.95
C PRO A 75 -6.84 13.25 -10.46
N THR A 76 -5.60 13.14 -10.95
CA THR A 76 -5.29 13.17 -12.38
C THR A 76 -4.74 11.87 -12.95
N ALA A 77 -4.45 10.87 -12.11
CA ALA A 77 -3.82 9.63 -12.55
C ALA A 77 -4.35 8.42 -11.78
N SER A 78 -4.37 7.29 -12.46
CA SER A 78 -4.60 5.98 -11.87
C SER A 78 -3.39 5.10 -12.15
N CYS A 79 -2.75 4.62 -11.09
CA CYS A 79 -1.52 3.85 -11.18
C CYS A 79 -1.74 2.42 -10.69
N THR A 80 -1.10 1.47 -11.36
CA THR A 80 -0.92 0.10 -10.84
C THR A 80 0.45 0.00 -10.20
N ILE A 81 0.51 -0.52 -8.98
CA ILE A 81 1.77 -0.78 -8.29
C ILE A 81 2.33 -2.10 -8.81
N LYS A 82 3.42 -2.05 -9.56
CA LYS A 82 4.06 -3.21 -10.18
C LYS A 82 5.04 -3.91 -9.25
N ALA A 83 5.71 -3.15 -8.39
CA ALA A 83 6.63 -3.69 -7.41
C ALA A 83 6.76 -2.73 -6.22
N VAL A 84 7.04 -3.30 -5.05
CA VAL A 84 7.35 -2.57 -3.82
C VAL A 84 8.69 -3.10 -3.33
N LYS A 85 9.70 -2.23 -3.22
CA LYS A 85 11.03 -2.60 -2.74
C LYS A 85 11.41 -1.80 -1.51
N PRO A 86 12.00 -2.43 -0.49
CA PRO A 86 12.51 -1.70 0.66
C PRO A 86 13.71 -0.82 0.28
N ALA A 87 13.79 0.36 0.87
CA ALA A 87 14.91 1.28 0.76
C ALA A 87 15.18 1.87 2.15
N GLY A 88 15.81 1.06 3.04
CA GLY A 88 15.89 1.36 4.46
C GLY A 88 14.49 1.31 5.09
N GLU A 89 14.09 2.38 5.77
CA GLU A 89 12.73 2.51 6.33
C GLU A 89 11.69 2.98 5.31
N ARG A 90 12.14 3.37 4.12
CA ARG A 90 11.29 3.82 3.02
C ARG A 90 10.94 2.66 2.10
N ARG A 91 10.01 2.91 1.19
CA ARG A 91 9.60 1.98 0.14
C ARG A 91 9.67 2.66 -1.21
N VAL A 92 10.25 1.96 -2.18
CA VAL A 92 10.20 2.37 -3.59
C VAL A 92 9.06 1.64 -4.27
N LEU A 93 8.11 2.40 -4.77
CA LEU A 93 7.01 1.89 -5.57
C LEU A 93 7.36 2.04 -7.06
N SER A 94 7.33 0.93 -7.78
CA SER A 94 7.37 0.96 -9.25
C SER A 94 5.94 0.99 -9.75
N LEU A 95 5.57 2.06 -10.45
CA LEU A 95 4.21 2.35 -10.86
C LEU A 95 4.08 2.34 -12.37
N GLN A 96 2.92 1.90 -12.84
CA GLN A 96 2.45 2.13 -14.21
C GLN A 96 1.22 3.04 -14.11
N CYS A 97 1.36 4.28 -14.54
CA CYS A 97 0.36 5.31 -14.35
C CYS A 97 -0.32 5.70 -15.66
N ALA A 98 -1.64 5.83 -15.61
CA ALA A 98 -2.46 6.33 -16.70
C ALA A 98 -3.08 7.68 -16.32
N THR A 99 -2.89 8.65 -17.20
CA THR A 99 -3.56 9.95 -17.16
C THR A 99 -4.57 10.04 -18.32
N ALA A 100 -5.20 11.20 -18.50
CA ALA A 100 -6.10 11.43 -19.65
C ALA A 100 -5.41 11.34 -21.01
N VAL A 101 -4.08 11.51 -21.08
CA VAL A 101 -3.33 11.64 -22.33
C VAL A 101 -2.22 10.61 -22.54
N ALA A 102 -1.77 9.93 -21.50
CA ALA A 102 -0.62 9.04 -21.59
C ALA A 102 -0.64 7.94 -20.52
N THR A 103 0.09 6.87 -20.80
CA THR A 103 0.45 5.83 -19.84
C THR A 103 1.96 5.77 -19.74
N GLU A 104 2.50 5.85 -18.54
CA GLU A 104 3.94 5.91 -18.32
C GLU A 104 4.38 5.23 -17.03
N PRO A 105 5.60 4.70 -16.98
CA PRO A 105 6.18 4.20 -15.74
C PRO A 105 6.62 5.36 -14.85
N LEU A 106 6.38 5.22 -13.55
CA LEU A 106 6.83 6.16 -12.53
C LEU A 106 7.41 5.42 -11.33
N ARG A 107 8.26 6.10 -10.59
CA ARG A 107 8.73 5.64 -9.28
C ARG A 107 8.26 6.62 -8.21
N ALA A 108 7.81 6.08 -7.09
CA ALA A 108 7.49 6.87 -5.91
C ALA A 108 8.28 6.33 -4.72
N LEU A 109 8.88 7.22 -3.98
CA LEU A 109 9.57 6.91 -2.74
C LEU A 109 8.71 7.38 -1.58
N ILE A 110 8.25 6.46 -0.76
CA ILE A 110 7.33 6.73 0.34
C ILE A 110 7.82 6.15 1.66
N GLY A 111 7.33 6.68 2.75
CA GLY A 111 7.55 6.18 4.09
C GLY A 111 6.43 6.60 5.03
N THR A 112 6.58 6.28 6.29
CA THR A 112 5.69 6.71 7.36
C THR A 112 6.47 7.47 8.40
N SER A 113 5.86 8.53 8.94
CA SER A 113 6.39 9.23 10.10
C SER A 113 5.93 8.57 11.40
N SER A 114 6.50 9.00 12.53
CA SER A 114 6.19 8.45 13.86
C SER A 114 4.72 8.61 14.27
N ASP A 115 4.03 9.61 13.73
CA ASP A 115 2.59 9.86 13.98
C ASP A 115 1.66 9.08 13.04
N GLY A 116 2.20 8.23 12.16
CA GLY A 116 1.43 7.46 11.19
C GLY A 116 1.11 8.18 9.89
N SER A 117 1.61 9.41 9.68
CA SER A 117 1.44 10.13 8.42
C SER A 117 2.23 9.48 7.30
N LEU A 118 1.70 9.54 6.08
CA LEU A 118 2.41 9.14 4.88
C LEU A 118 3.37 10.26 4.45
N VAL A 119 4.59 9.91 4.10
CA VAL A 119 5.58 10.86 3.60
C VAL A 119 6.00 10.44 2.21
N ARG A 120 5.96 11.36 1.27
CA ARG A 120 6.48 11.19 -0.09
C ARG A 120 7.77 11.96 -0.23
N TYR A 121 8.80 11.30 -0.74
CA TYR A 121 10.11 11.88 -0.97
C TYR A 121 10.38 12.08 -2.46
N LEU A 122 11.09 13.13 -2.81
CA LEU A 122 11.46 13.40 -4.22
C LEU A 122 12.53 12.42 -4.72
N ASN A 123 13.48 12.08 -3.87
CA ASN A 123 14.59 11.16 -4.15
C ASN A 123 15.18 10.64 -2.83
N GLU A 124 16.21 9.81 -2.93
CA GLU A 124 16.87 9.22 -1.75
C GLU A 124 17.57 10.25 -0.87
N GLN A 125 17.97 11.41 -1.40
CA GLN A 125 18.62 12.50 -0.66
C GLN A 125 17.62 13.42 0.03
N ASP A 126 16.35 13.34 -0.31
CA ASP A 126 15.30 14.13 0.34
C ASP A 126 15.10 13.65 1.78
N SER A 127 15.46 14.49 2.74
CA SER A 127 15.33 14.19 4.17
C SER A 127 14.02 14.67 4.77
N THR A 128 13.29 15.54 4.08
CA THR A 128 12.08 16.21 4.60
C THR A 128 10.81 15.57 4.07
N GLY A 129 10.69 15.44 2.75
CA GLY A 129 9.51 14.91 2.08
C GLY A 129 8.28 15.81 2.19
N SER A 130 7.19 15.33 1.64
CA SER A 130 5.86 15.93 1.74
C SER A 130 4.98 15.01 2.59
N THR A 131 4.39 15.55 3.63
CA THR A 131 3.59 14.81 4.61
C THR A 131 2.11 14.84 4.25
N TYR A 132 1.49 13.68 4.26
CA TYR A 132 0.07 13.48 4.00
C TYR A 132 -0.60 12.93 5.25
N LYS A 133 -1.72 13.50 5.63
CA LYS A 133 -2.57 13.02 6.73
C LYS A 133 -3.59 12.02 6.21
N ARG A 134 -3.89 11.02 7.03
CA ARG A 134 -4.95 10.05 6.71
C ARG A 134 -6.32 10.71 6.85
N CYS A 135 -7.17 10.50 5.85
CA CYS A 135 -8.59 10.85 5.92
C CYS A 135 -9.40 9.64 6.36
N THR A 136 -10.22 9.83 7.37
CA THR A 136 -11.26 8.89 7.81
C THR A 136 -12.62 9.52 7.53
N LEU A 137 -13.50 8.79 6.83
CA LEU A 137 -14.82 9.24 6.43
C LEU A 137 -15.93 8.39 7.06
#